data_906ae8bec2b6327fe7676359b0a003c1
#
_entry.id   906ae8bec2b6327fe7676359b0a003c1
#
_cell.length_a   1.000
_cell.length_b   1.000
_cell.length_c   1.000
_cell.angle_alpha   90.00
_cell.angle_beta   90.00
_cell.angle_gamma   90.00
#
_symmetry.space_group_name_H-M   'P 1'
#
loop_
_entity.id
_entity.type
_entity.pdbx_description
1 polymer ?
#
loop_
_entity_poly.entity_id
_entity_poly.type
_entity_poly.pdbx_seq_one_letter_code
_entity_poly.pdbx_strand_id
1 'polypeptide(L)'
;MSLELDTTYDQVVIGSGFGGSVAALRLTEKGYKVLLVERGRRWRSEDFPATNLNLRKFLWLPRLGFTGTWKLTPTRRLIALGGSGLGGGSLLYANTTYIPEPAVFASEHWARSRSDWYEVLLPFYGLAQRMLGVGVGRYEGVADRVLGEVAREMGRGETYERVSMAVFQDYQASARPEADPYFSGAGPVRRPCNLCAGCMVGCRFDAKNTLDRNYLYFAERNGAEIQTEAEVTAISPLTGPDGRRDGSAGYELTVRATTGWLRKSWSVRTRGVVVSAGAMGTLELLFDCKHRYRSLPAISDELGSRIRCNSETFYSIDFDTKRRFDSDDIPVGVAVNASFRPDDITMIEPVRFSKGSDAMYLTSNVVPLTDRGSLPRQLRLLFNCLRHPIRTLKLLYPFGKTRHSVLLMIMQSADAFVHARWQPAWTRLFRRGMTLVQEPGDSRLTTYFPIGQAVARRYADKAGGAAGNVLLDILADVPVSGHVMGGVTIGAGPDNGVVDDEGRVFGYRNLRVLDGSIIPGNLAVNPSLTILALAEHAMSHVPIGSPEKAARVRPVEFSAPVAGSVSTLDGAGNLLEQATRLSRAARRPH
;
A
#
# COMPACT_ATOMS: atom_id res chain seq x y z
N MET A 1 16.59 -8.20 33.73
CA MET A 1 15.38 -7.69 34.41
C MET A 1 14.28 -7.68 33.34
N SER A 2 13.40 -8.67 33.34
CA SER A 2 12.27 -8.77 32.42
C SER A 2 11.29 -7.65 32.79
N LEU A 3 11.06 -6.71 31.89
CA LEU A 3 9.91 -5.82 32.01
C LEU A 3 8.67 -6.68 31.71
N GLU A 4 8.15 -7.36 32.72
CA GLU A 4 6.79 -7.87 32.71
C GLU A 4 5.88 -6.66 32.77
N LEU A 5 5.46 -6.21 31.58
CA LEU A 5 4.31 -5.33 31.46
C LEU A 5 3.07 -6.19 31.70
N ASP A 6 2.63 -6.25 32.96
CA ASP A 6 1.39 -6.91 33.39
C ASP A 6 0.13 -6.13 32.94
N THR A 7 0.27 -5.40 31.83
CA THR A 7 -0.78 -4.59 31.23
C THR A 7 -1.53 -5.40 30.20
N THR A 8 -2.72 -5.86 30.54
CA THR A 8 -3.64 -6.48 29.58
C THR A 8 -4.31 -5.39 28.75
N TYR A 9 -4.22 -5.50 27.42
CA TYR A 9 -4.96 -4.68 26.47
C TYR A 9 -6.24 -5.40 26.04
N ASP A 10 -7.26 -4.62 25.67
CA ASP A 10 -8.46 -5.21 25.07
C ASP A 10 -8.15 -5.64 23.63
N GLN A 11 -7.37 -4.84 22.91
CA GLN A 11 -6.99 -5.12 21.51
C GLN A 11 -5.52 -4.74 21.26
N VAL A 12 -4.80 -5.59 20.56
CA VAL A 12 -3.48 -5.25 20.00
C VAL A 12 -3.58 -5.23 18.48
N VAL A 13 -3.16 -4.11 17.88
CA VAL A 13 -3.07 -3.92 16.43
C VAL A 13 -1.62 -4.07 16.00
N ILE A 14 -1.35 -5.00 15.08
CA ILE A 14 -0.01 -5.30 14.58
C ILE A 14 0.19 -4.62 13.23
N GLY A 15 0.96 -3.53 13.21
CA GLY A 15 1.20 -2.71 12.03
C GLY A 15 0.28 -1.50 11.95
N SER A 16 0.85 -0.38 11.51
CA SER A 16 0.23 0.94 11.42
C SER A 16 -0.15 1.36 10.00
N GLY A 17 -0.21 0.40 9.06
CA GLY A 17 -0.62 0.63 7.67
C GLY A 17 -2.11 0.95 7.53
N PHE A 18 -2.62 0.89 6.30
CA PHE A 18 -3.99 1.31 5.99
C PHE A 18 -5.05 0.63 6.87
N GLY A 19 -5.05 -0.69 6.98
CA GLY A 19 -6.02 -1.40 7.81
C GLY A 19 -5.80 -1.22 9.31
N GLY A 20 -4.54 -1.27 9.78
CA GLY A 20 -4.22 -1.13 11.20
C GLY A 20 -4.53 0.25 11.76
N SER A 21 -4.38 1.30 10.97
CA SER A 21 -4.73 2.66 11.39
C SER A 21 -6.24 2.85 11.54
N VAL A 22 -7.03 2.27 10.64
CA VAL A 22 -8.50 2.21 10.78
C VAL A 22 -8.87 1.44 12.06
N ALA A 23 -8.32 0.25 12.24
CA ALA A 23 -8.60 -0.58 13.41
C ALA A 23 -8.29 0.16 14.72
N ALA A 24 -7.12 0.82 14.81
CA ALA A 24 -6.73 1.56 16.01
C ALA A 24 -7.72 2.70 16.33
N LEU A 25 -8.13 3.47 15.32
CA LEU A 25 -9.10 4.55 15.53
C LEU A 25 -10.47 4.00 15.92
N ARG A 26 -11.03 3.08 15.13
CA ARG A 26 -12.40 2.60 15.36
C ARG A 26 -12.54 1.83 16.68
N LEU A 27 -11.51 1.09 17.09
CA LEU A 27 -11.50 0.40 18.40
C LEU A 27 -11.43 1.41 19.56
N THR A 28 -10.60 2.47 19.48
CA THR A 28 -10.58 3.49 20.52
C THR A 28 -11.88 4.27 20.60
N GLU A 29 -12.53 4.59 19.47
CA GLU A 29 -13.85 5.21 19.44
C GLU A 29 -14.92 4.34 20.11
N LYS A 30 -14.75 3.02 20.10
CA LYS A 30 -15.63 2.04 20.77
C LYS A 30 -15.25 1.76 22.23
N GLY A 31 -14.28 2.50 22.77
CA GLY A 31 -13.89 2.45 24.17
C GLY A 31 -12.95 1.28 24.54
N TYR A 32 -12.32 0.63 23.56
CA TYR A 32 -11.30 -0.38 23.84
C TYR A 32 -9.98 0.24 24.24
N LYS A 33 -9.24 -0.43 25.15
CA LYS A 33 -7.83 -0.14 25.43
C LYS A 33 -6.97 -0.78 24.33
N VAL A 34 -6.37 0.06 23.49
CA VAL A 34 -5.66 -0.37 22.27
C VAL A 34 -4.16 -0.13 22.40
N LEU A 35 -3.36 -1.16 22.08
CA LEU A 35 -1.94 -1.03 21.77
C LEU A 35 -1.74 -1.25 20.27
N LEU A 36 -1.06 -0.34 19.60
CA LEU A 36 -0.58 -0.51 18.24
C LEU A 36 0.94 -0.74 18.24
N VAL A 37 1.40 -1.82 17.58
CA VAL A 37 2.83 -2.17 17.48
C VAL A 37 3.28 -1.98 16.04
N GLU A 38 4.26 -1.08 15.83
CA GLU A 38 4.83 -0.77 14.51
C GLU A 38 6.33 -1.07 14.50
N ARG A 39 6.79 -1.80 13.47
CA ARG A 39 8.22 -2.19 13.36
C ARG A 39 9.15 -1.03 13.02
N GLY A 40 8.66 -0.04 12.27
CA GLY A 40 9.42 1.13 11.89
C GLY A 40 9.32 2.24 12.94
N ARG A 41 10.02 3.33 12.70
CA ARG A 41 10.03 4.49 13.59
C ARG A 41 8.90 5.47 13.26
N ARG A 42 8.63 6.38 14.17
CA ARG A 42 7.83 7.58 13.90
C ARG A 42 8.70 8.58 13.11
N TRP A 43 8.14 9.09 11.99
CA TRP A 43 8.77 10.08 11.15
C TRP A 43 8.13 11.44 11.34
N ARG A 44 8.94 12.47 11.54
CA ARG A 44 8.51 13.86 11.40
C ARG A 44 8.83 14.31 9.97
N SER A 45 8.15 15.34 9.48
CA SER A 45 8.35 15.81 8.10
C SER A 45 9.80 16.22 7.82
N GLU A 46 10.47 16.84 8.78
CA GLU A 46 11.88 17.22 8.69
C GLU A 46 12.87 16.04 8.70
N ASP A 47 12.45 14.88 9.19
CA ASP A 47 13.29 13.68 9.24
C ASP A 47 13.43 12.97 7.89
N PHE A 48 12.45 13.15 6.99
CA PHE A 48 12.49 12.52 5.68
C PHE A 48 13.68 13.01 4.86
N PRO A 49 14.34 12.13 4.09
CA PRO A 49 15.46 12.53 3.26
C PRO A 49 14.99 13.43 2.11
N ALA A 50 15.85 14.36 1.66
CA ALA A 50 15.55 15.19 0.50
C ALA A 50 15.45 14.36 -0.79
N THR A 51 16.23 13.29 -0.87
CA THR A 51 16.31 12.38 -2.00
C THR A 51 16.47 10.94 -1.51
N ASN A 52 16.19 9.96 -2.36
CA ASN A 52 16.37 8.54 -2.07
C ASN A 52 17.83 8.07 -2.10
N LEU A 53 18.80 8.95 -2.36
CA LEU A 53 20.24 8.63 -2.26
C LEU A 53 20.71 8.48 -0.82
N ASN A 54 19.99 9.04 0.15
CA ASN A 54 20.25 8.75 1.55
C ASN A 54 19.67 7.38 1.93
N LEU A 55 20.40 6.31 1.56
CA LEU A 55 19.95 4.92 1.73
C LEU A 55 19.63 4.56 3.19
N ARG A 56 20.30 5.17 4.18
CA ARG A 56 20.02 4.92 5.60
C ARG A 56 18.62 5.36 6.01
N LYS A 57 18.13 6.47 5.45
CA LYS A 57 16.79 7.00 5.67
C LYS A 57 15.77 6.51 4.64
N PHE A 58 16.22 5.87 3.56
CA PHE A 58 15.36 5.38 2.50
C PHE A 58 15.03 3.89 2.66
N LEU A 59 16.04 3.01 2.87
CA LEU A 59 15.86 1.57 2.95
C LEU A 59 15.66 1.08 4.39
N TRP A 60 14.80 0.06 4.56
CA TRP A 60 14.59 -0.66 5.80
C TRP A 60 15.41 -1.95 5.83
N LEU A 61 16.62 -1.88 6.38
CA LEU A 61 17.52 -2.99 6.64
C LEU A 61 18.18 -2.79 8.02
N PRO A 62 17.40 -2.91 9.12
CA PRO A 62 17.84 -2.47 10.45
C PRO A 62 19.05 -3.27 10.97
N ARG A 63 19.31 -4.48 10.45
CA ARG A 63 20.55 -5.24 10.79
C ARG A 63 21.81 -4.56 10.27
N LEU A 64 21.71 -3.73 9.23
CA LEU A 64 22.80 -2.95 8.65
C LEU A 64 22.74 -1.47 9.07
N GLY A 65 21.89 -1.12 10.04
CA GLY A 65 21.69 0.27 10.51
C GLY A 65 20.86 1.15 9.56
N PHE A 66 20.17 0.57 8.58
CA PHE A 66 19.28 1.28 7.68
C PHE A 66 17.85 1.22 8.22
N THR A 67 17.36 2.33 8.72
CA THR A 67 16.05 2.44 9.38
C THR A 67 15.08 3.33 8.59
N GLY A 68 15.21 3.29 7.26
CA GLY A 68 14.38 4.04 6.33
C GLY A 68 12.96 3.51 6.20
N THR A 69 12.22 4.05 5.25
CA THR A 69 10.80 3.76 5.08
C THR A 69 10.51 2.61 4.11
N TRP A 70 11.43 2.29 3.18
CA TRP A 70 11.22 1.28 2.15
C TRP A 70 11.73 -0.10 2.57
N LYS A 71 10.83 -1.05 2.78
CA LYS A 71 11.16 -2.47 2.95
C LYS A 71 11.03 -3.20 1.63
N LEU A 72 12.14 -3.79 1.15
CA LEU A 72 12.13 -4.72 0.03
C LEU A 72 12.07 -6.15 0.57
N THR A 73 11.17 -6.95 0.01
CA THR A 73 11.08 -8.39 0.29
C THR A 73 11.31 -9.14 -1.02
N PRO A 74 12.58 -9.49 -1.33
CA PRO A 74 12.91 -10.19 -2.57
C PRO A 74 12.52 -11.66 -2.46
N THR A 75 11.82 -12.15 -3.47
CA THR A 75 11.54 -13.58 -3.68
C THR A 75 11.93 -13.97 -5.10
N ARG A 76 11.84 -15.25 -5.44
CA ARG A 76 12.12 -15.72 -6.81
C ARG A 76 11.01 -15.36 -7.81
N ARG A 77 9.84 -14.93 -7.35
CA ARG A 77 8.65 -14.72 -8.20
C ARG A 77 8.13 -13.30 -8.18
N LEU A 78 8.46 -12.54 -7.14
CA LEU A 78 7.98 -11.19 -6.91
C LEU A 78 8.96 -10.47 -5.97
N ILE A 79 9.28 -9.23 -6.25
CA ILE A 79 9.94 -8.33 -5.31
C ILE A 79 8.86 -7.41 -4.74
N ALA A 80 8.49 -7.67 -3.48
CA ALA A 80 7.48 -6.86 -2.82
C ALA A 80 8.08 -5.61 -2.18
N LEU A 81 7.46 -4.47 -2.43
CA LEU A 81 7.76 -3.19 -1.80
C LEU A 81 6.76 -2.94 -0.68
N GLY A 82 7.24 -2.59 0.50
CA GLY A 82 6.40 -2.30 1.65
C GLY A 82 6.89 -1.10 2.44
N GLY A 83 5.99 -0.49 3.22
CA GLY A 83 6.31 0.60 4.13
C GLY A 83 6.79 0.11 5.50
N SER A 84 7.75 0.81 6.08
CA SER A 84 8.15 0.68 7.49
C SER A 84 8.20 2.05 8.14
N GLY A 85 7.46 2.22 9.22
CA GLY A 85 7.29 3.49 9.94
C GLY A 85 5.83 3.72 10.27
N LEU A 86 5.57 4.57 11.23
CA LEU A 86 4.23 4.89 11.67
C LEU A 86 3.42 5.51 10.53
N GLY A 87 2.35 4.82 10.10
CA GLY A 87 1.59 5.11 8.87
C GLY A 87 1.85 4.12 7.72
N GLY A 88 2.82 3.20 7.88
CA GLY A 88 3.07 2.10 6.94
C GLY A 88 3.24 2.55 5.50
N GLY A 89 2.51 1.90 4.57
CA GLY A 89 2.55 2.20 3.13
C GLY A 89 2.16 3.62 2.76
N SER A 90 1.39 4.33 3.60
CA SER A 90 1.00 5.72 3.32
C SER A 90 2.18 6.69 3.30
N LEU A 91 3.29 6.35 3.96
CA LEU A 91 4.52 7.14 3.90
C LEU A 91 5.12 7.17 2.49
N LEU A 92 4.86 6.14 1.69
CA LEU A 92 5.53 5.85 0.42
C LEU A 92 4.61 5.92 -0.81
N TYR A 93 3.28 5.75 -0.66
CA TYR A 93 2.36 5.68 -1.79
C TYR A 93 2.38 6.97 -2.63
N ALA A 94 1.98 6.85 -3.89
CA ALA A 94 1.97 7.98 -4.82
C ALA A 94 0.76 8.93 -4.63
N ASN A 95 0.03 8.77 -3.53
CA ASN A 95 -1.17 9.52 -3.11
C ASN A 95 -2.45 9.19 -3.88
N THR A 96 -2.40 8.30 -4.86
CA THR A 96 -3.56 7.91 -5.67
C THR A 96 -4.58 7.12 -4.85
N THR A 97 -5.87 7.40 -5.08
CA THR A 97 -6.98 6.89 -4.28
C THR A 97 -8.14 6.49 -5.19
N TYR A 98 -7.94 5.42 -5.95
CA TYR A 98 -8.96 4.90 -6.87
C TYR A 98 -9.96 3.99 -6.16
N ILE A 99 -11.21 4.06 -6.62
CA ILE A 99 -12.22 3.02 -6.41
C ILE A 99 -12.13 2.09 -7.61
N PRO A 100 -11.97 0.76 -7.42
CA PRO A 100 -11.98 -0.20 -8.52
C PRO A 100 -13.31 -0.19 -9.26
N GLU A 101 -13.28 -0.54 -10.55
CA GLU A 101 -14.50 -0.68 -11.35
C GLU A 101 -15.43 -1.76 -10.78
N PRO A 102 -16.77 -1.61 -10.87
CA PRO A 102 -17.72 -2.60 -10.37
C PRO A 102 -17.46 -4.03 -10.88
N ALA A 103 -16.99 -4.18 -12.12
CA ALA A 103 -16.65 -5.46 -12.73
C ALA A 103 -15.56 -6.24 -11.97
N VAL A 104 -14.67 -5.57 -11.25
CA VAL A 104 -13.65 -6.19 -10.40
C VAL A 104 -14.31 -7.03 -9.30
N PHE A 105 -15.36 -6.49 -8.68
CA PHE A 105 -16.07 -7.12 -7.56
C PHE A 105 -17.01 -8.25 -8.02
N ALA A 106 -17.40 -8.25 -9.29
CA ALA A 106 -18.16 -9.33 -9.91
C ALA A 106 -17.30 -10.55 -10.27
N SER A 107 -15.97 -10.48 -10.12
CA SER A 107 -15.08 -11.62 -10.41
C SER A 107 -15.33 -12.79 -9.44
N GLU A 108 -15.07 -14.03 -9.92
CA GLU A 108 -15.20 -15.26 -9.13
C GLU A 108 -14.51 -15.16 -7.75
N HIS A 109 -13.39 -14.47 -7.67
CA HIS A 109 -12.61 -14.37 -6.44
C HIS A 109 -13.33 -13.59 -5.34
N TRP A 110 -13.99 -12.50 -5.70
CA TRP A 110 -14.80 -11.71 -4.78
C TRP A 110 -16.14 -12.39 -4.47
N ALA A 111 -16.75 -13.00 -5.48
CA ALA A 111 -18.05 -13.69 -5.34
C ALA A 111 -18.01 -14.93 -4.42
N ARG A 112 -16.82 -15.45 -4.06
CA ARG A 112 -16.66 -16.59 -3.13
C ARG A 112 -17.24 -16.35 -1.75
N SER A 113 -17.29 -15.12 -1.29
CA SER A 113 -17.84 -14.76 0.02
C SER A 113 -19.20 -14.09 -0.10
N ARG A 114 -19.35 -13.16 -1.06
CA ARG A 114 -20.59 -12.43 -1.35
C ARG A 114 -20.54 -11.78 -2.73
N SER A 115 -21.69 -11.59 -3.35
CA SER A 115 -21.80 -11.02 -4.71
C SER A 115 -21.97 -9.50 -4.77
N ASP A 116 -22.28 -8.84 -3.65
CA ASP A 116 -22.64 -7.41 -3.53
C ASP A 116 -21.52 -6.57 -2.91
N TRP A 117 -20.25 -6.98 -3.07
CA TRP A 117 -19.11 -6.28 -2.48
C TRP A 117 -19.00 -4.82 -2.88
N TYR A 118 -19.32 -4.47 -4.13
CA TYR A 118 -19.22 -3.09 -4.60
C TYR A 118 -20.17 -2.17 -3.81
N GLU A 119 -21.43 -2.57 -3.71
CA GLU A 119 -22.48 -1.83 -3.01
C GLU A 119 -22.18 -1.72 -1.52
N VAL A 120 -21.72 -2.81 -0.91
CA VAL A 120 -21.36 -2.87 0.51
C VAL A 120 -20.18 -1.95 0.83
N LEU A 121 -19.16 -1.91 -0.04
CA LEU A 121 -17.97 -1.11 0.23
C LEU A 121 -18.12 0.37 -0.16
N LEU A 122 -19.07 0.73 -1.01
CA LEU A 122 -19.24 2.09 -1.52
C LEU A 122 -19.32 3.16 -0.40
N PRO A 123 -20.14 3.02 0.68
CA PRO A 123 -20.15 3.97 1.78
C PRO A 123 -18.81 4.06 2.53
N PHE A 124 -18.08 2.94 2.65
CA PHE A 124 -16.79 2.91 3.31
C PHE A 124 -15.67 3.51 2.46
N TYR A 125 -15.76 3.43 1.13
CA TYR A 125 -14.91 4.20 0.22
C TYR A 125 -15.10 5.69 0.44
N GLY A 126 -16.34 6.17 0.51
CA GLY A 126 -16.65 7.57 0.78
C GLY A 126 -16.10 8.04 2.13
N LEU A 127 -16.23 7.22 3.18
CA LEU A 127 -15.67 7.52 4.50
C LEU A 127 -14.14 7.60 4.45
N ALA A 128 -13.49 6.64 3.82
CA ALA A 128 -12.03 6.61 3.68
C ALA A 128 -11.50 7.80 2.85
N GLN A 129 -12.20 8.20 1.79
CA GLN A 129 -11.87 9.39 1.01
C GLN A 129 -11.93 10.65 1.87
N ARG A 130 -12.96 10.81 2.70
CA ARG A 130 -13.06 11.94 3.63
C ARG A 130 -11.97 11.93 4.69
N MET A 131 -11.67 10.78 5.28
CA MET A 131 -10.57 10.64 6.25
C MET A 131 -9.20 10.96 5.63
N LEU A 132 -9.00 10.64 4.36
CA LEU A 132 -7.78 10.98 3.62
C LEU A 132 -7.79 12.39 3.02
N GLY A 133 -8.89 13.15 3.12
CA GLY A 133 -9.00 14.47 2.48
C GLY A 133 -8.74 14.40 0.98
N VAL A 134 -9.37 13.44 0.29
CA VAL A 134 -9.16 13.19 -1.14
C VAL A 134 -9.76 14.30 -1.98
N GLY A 135 -9.02 14.74 -2.99
CA GLY A 135 -9.51 15.67 -4.02
C GLY A 135 -8.96 15.30 -5.40
N VAL A 136 -9.62 15.74 -6.47
CA VAL A 136 -9.11 15.60 -7.85
C VAL A 136 -7.87 16.45 -8.02
N GLY A 137 -6.85 15.92 -8.72
CA GLY A 137 -5.61 16.65 -9.03
C GLY A 137 -5.90 17.97 -9.75
N ARG A 138 -5.39 19.10 -9.21
CA ARG A 138 -5.56 20.43 -9.78
C ARG A 138 -4.40 20.89 -10.67
N TYR A 139 -3.25 20.22 -10.54
CA TYR A 139 -2.05 20.53 -11.32
C TYR A 139 -1.90 19.54 -12.48
N GLU A 140 -1.48 20.04 -13.64
CA GLU A 140 -1.14 19.27 -14.81
C GLU A 140 0.25 19.68 -15.32
N GLY A 141 1.21 18.78 -15.16
CA GLY A 141 2.59 19.00 -15.59
C GLY A 141 2.88 18.57 -17.02
N VAL A 142 4.13 18.74 -17.44
CA VAL A 142 4.60 18.34 -18.78
C VAL A 142 4.31 16.86 -19.06
N ALA A 143 4.65 15.98 -18.12
CA ALA A 143 4.45 14.55 -18.29
C ALA A 143 2.96 14.15 -18.42
N ASP A 144 2.06 14.89 -17.76
CA ASP A 144 0.62 14.61 -17.83
C ASP A 144 0.06 15.03 -19.19
N ARG A 145 0.47 16.20 -19.69
CA ARG A 145 0.08 16.67 -21.03
C ARG A 145 0.50 15.71 -22.12
N VAL A 146 1.76 15.22 -22.08
CA VAL A 146 2.26 14.22 -23.02
C VAL A 146 1.45 12.92 -22.94
N LEU A 147 1.07 12.47 -21.74
CA LEU A 147 0.18 11.31 -21.58
C LEU A 147 -1.17 11.53 -22.25
N GLY A 148 -1.78 12.70 -22.06
CA GLY A 148 -3.05 13.08 -22.70
C GLY A 148 -2.95 13.13 -24.23
N GLU A 149 -1.81 13.57 -24.78
CA GLU A 149 -1.57 13.53 -26.22
C GLU A 149 -1.49 12.07 -26.75
N VAL A 150 -0.81 11.19 -26.01
CA VAL A 150 -0.74 9.76 -26.33
C VAL A 150 -2.12 9.12 -26.27
N ALA A 151 -2.91 9.42 -25.24
CA ALA A 151 -4.27 8.90 -25.11
C ALA A 151 -5.16 9.31 -26.30
N ARG A 152 -5.10 10.58 -26.73
CA ARG A 152 -5.84 11.06 -27.91
C ARG A 152 -5.37 10.39 -29.21
N GLU A 153 -4.06 10.23 -29.40
CA GLU A 153 -3.51 9.55 -30.58
C GLU A 153 -3.94 8.10 -30.67
N MET A 154 -4.11 7.44 -29.54
CA MET A 154 -4.59 6.06 -29.47
C MET A 154 -6.12 5.93 -29.57
N GLY A 155 -6.85 7.04 -29.75
CA GLY A 155 -8.32 7.04 -29.78
C GLY A 155 -8.98 6.75 -28.44
N ARG A 156 -8.24 6.93 -27.32
CA ARG A 156 -8.70 6.68 -25.94
C ARG A 156 -8.62 7.94 -25.08
N GLY A 157 -8.73 9.12 -25.70
CA GLY A 157 -8.64 10.40 -25.01
C GLY A 157 -9.71 10.61 -23.93
N GLU A 158 -10.87 9.97 -24.05
CA GLU A 158 -11.94 9.98 -23.06
C GLU A 158 -11.59 9.25 -21.75
N THR A 159 -10.59 8.36 -21.79
CA THR A 159 -10.10 7.65 -20.58
C THR A 159 -8.99 8.39 -19.86
N TYR A 160 -8.50 9.51 -20.43
CA TYR A 160 -7.53 10.35 -19.76
C TYR A 160 -8.20 11.14 -18.63
N GLU A 161 -7.69 10.97 -17.42
CA GLU A 161 -8.23 11.63 -16.24
C GLU A 161 -7.13 12.17 -15.32
N ARG A 162 -7.47 13.20 -14.56
CA ARG A 162 -6.68 13.62 -13.40
C ARG A 162 -7.02 12.73 -12.23
N VAL A 163 -5.99 12.20 -11.59
CA VAL A 163 -6.20 11.23 -10.52
C VAL A 163 -6.78 11.87 -9.25
N SER A 164 -7.61 11.12 -8.55
CA SER A 164 -8.00 11.43 -7.18
C SER A 164 -6.82 11.18 -6.24
N MET A 165 -6.48 12.16 -5.41
CA MET A 165 -5.27 12.11 -4.59
C MET A 165 -5.46 12.64 -3.18
N ALA A 166 -4.72 12.07 -2.25
CA ALA A 166 -4.71 12.43 -0.83
C ALA A 166 -3.57 13.40 -0.51
N VAL A 167 -3.70 14.66 -0.98
CA VAL A 167 -2.71 15.73 -0.81
C VAL A 167 -3.40 17.05 -0.58
N PHE A 168 -2.87 17.89 0.29
CA PHE A 168 -3.37 19.25 0.48
C PHE A 168 -2.96 20.14 -0.72
N GLN A 169 -3.94 20.47 -1.57
CA GLN A 169 -3.75 21.04 -2.89
C GLN A 169 -4.07 22.55 -2.96
N ASP A 170 -3.70 23.34 -2.00
CA ASP A 170 -3.80 24.79 -2.10
C ASP A 170 -2.49 25.38 -2.65
N TYR A 171 -2.30 25.29 -3.97
CA TYR A 171 -1.07 25.75 -4.64
C TYR A 171 -0.91 27.27 -4.69
N GLN A 172 -1.94 28.05 -4.34
CA GLN A 172 -1.90 29.51 -4.28
C GLN A 172 -1.61 30.03 -2.87
N ALA A 173 -1.80 29.19 -1.85
CA ALA A 173 -1.51 29.56 -0.49
C ALA A 173 0.00 29.76 -0.26
N SER A 174 0.32 30.64 0.68
CA SER A 174 1.70 30.76 1.15
C SER A 174 2.19 29.42 1.70
N ALA A 175 3.47 29.09 1.56
CA ALA A 175 4.06 27.89 2.16
C ALA A 175 4.02 27.86 3.70
N ARG A 176 3.20 28.70 4.32
CA ARG A 176 3.03 28.82 5.76
C ARG A 176 2.18 27.67 6.31
N PRO A 177 2.44 27.25 7.56
CA PRO A 177 1.57 26.29 8.23
C PRO A 177 0.16 26.87 8.40
N GLU A 178 -0.85 26.04 8.14
CA GLU A 178 -2.26 26.38 8.27
C GLU A 178 -2.94 25.43 9.25
N ALA A 179 -4.03 25.88 9.89
CA ALA A 179 -4.89 25.00 10.64
C ALA A 179 -5.38 23.85 9.75
N ASP A 180 -5.69 22.72 10.36
CA ASP A 180 -6.18 21.55 9.63
C ASP A 180 -7.40 21.87 8.75
N PRO A 181 -7.32 21.63 7.43
CA PRO A 181 -8.42 21.93 6.51
C PRO A 181 -9.47 20.82 6.42
N TYR A 182 -9.25 19.65 7.02
CA TYR A 182 -10.05 18.44 6.79
C TYR A 182 -11.01 18.10 7.92
N PHE A 183 -10.65 18.43 9.18
CA PHE A 183 -11.34 17.99 10.39
C PHE A 183 -11.78 19.15 11.26
N SER A 184 -12.28 20.22 10.63
CA SER A 184 -12.74 21.44 11.34
C SER A 184 -11.70 22.01 12.30
N GLY A 185 -10.43 21.95 11.94
CA GLY A 185 -9.32 22.41 12.75
C GLY A 185 -8.87 21.45 13.89
N ALA A 186 -9.52 20.29 14.03
CA ALA A 186 -9.18 19.31 15.07
C ALA A 186 -7.96 18.43 14.72
N GLY A 187 -7.59 18.36 13.47
CA GLY A 187 -6.43 17.62 12.97
C GLY A 187 -5.10 18.37 13.15
N PRO A 188 -3.97 17.79 12.73
CA PRO A 188 -2.67 18.42 12.83
C PRO A 188 -2.52 19.58 11.84
N VAL A 189 -1.66 20.53 12.17
CA VAL A 189 -1.25 21.62 11.28
C VAL A 189 -0.73 21.07 9.96
N ARG A 190 -1.09 21.71 8.84
CA ARG A 190 -0.75 21.29 7.47
C ARG A 190 -0.04 22.41 6.70
N ARG A 191 0.58 22.06 5.60
CA ARG A 191 1.11 23.00 4.62
C ARG A 191 0.66 22.59 3.22
N PRO A 192 0.41 23.54 2.31
CA PRO A 192 0.08 23.22 0.93
C PRO A 192 1.21 22.48 0.23
N CYS A 193 0.85 21.66 -0.77
CA CYS A 193 1.83 20.96 -1.59
C CYS A 193 2.60 21.94 -2.49
N ASN A 194 3.92 21.84 -2.47
CA ASN A 194 4.82 22.64 -3.30
C ASN A 194 5.23 21.95 -4.61
N LEU A 195 4.55 20.89 -5.01
CA LEU A 195 4.75 20.16 -6.28
C LEU A 195 6.17 19.58 -6.47
N CYS A 196 6.85 19.20 -5.39
CA CYS A 196 8.23 18.72 -5.43
C CYS A 196 8.41 17.25 -5.90
N ALA A 197 7.34 16.52 -6.21
CA ALA A 197 7.32 15.09 -6.54
C ALA A 197 8.03 14.15 -5.51
N GLY A 198 8.22 14.62 -4.27
CA GLY A 198 8.89 13.86 -3.20
C GLY A 198 8.01 12.83 -2.49
N CYS A 199 6.78 12.60 -2.95
CA CYS A 199 5.77 11.79 -2.25
C CYS A 199 6.24 10.39 -1.87
N MET A 200 6.99 9.73 -2.75
CA MET A 200 7.50 8.36 -2.55
C MET A 200 8.83 8.30 -1.77
N VAL A 201 9.43 9.44 -1.46
CA VAL A 201 10.62 9.55 -0.60
C VAL A 201 10.23 9.89 0.84
N GLY A 202 9.01 10.38 1.02
CA GLY A 202 8.44 10.92 2.24
C GLY A 202 8.20 12.42 2.13
N CYS A 203 7.03 12.89 2.59
CA CYS A 203 6.65 14.29 2.47
C CYS A 203 7.31 15.14 3.56
N ARG A 204 8.24 16.02 3.17
CA ARG A 204 8.91 16.96 4.08
C ARG A 204 8.12 18.24 4.36
N PHE A 205 6.93 18.38 3.77
CA PHE A 205 6.16 19.63 3.75
C PHE A 205 4.77 19.51 4.38
N ASP A 206 4.47 18.42 5.08
CA ASP A 206 3.17 18.18 5.74
C ASP A 206 1.95 18.26 4.79
N ALA A 207 2.17 18.18 3.46
CA ALA A 207 1.10 18.27 2.47
C ALA A 207 0.42 16.93 2.18
N LYS A 208 1.17 15.84 2.27
CA LYS A 208 0.68 14.48 2.01
C LYS A 208 -0.22 14.00 3.15
N ASN A 209 -1.37 13.41 2.82
CA ASN A 209 -2.31 12.85 3.80
C ASN A 209 -1.92 11.42 4.16
N THR A 210 -0.85 11.29 4.97
CA THR A 210 -0.41 10.04 5.55
C THR A 210 -1.25 9.68 6.78
N LEU A 211 -1.29 8.41 7.16
CA LEU A 211 -2.20 7.89 8.20
C LEU A 211 -1.88 8.41 9.60
N ASP A 212 -0.66 8.87 9.84
CA ASP A 212 -0.25 9.55 11.07
C ASP A 212 -0.83 10.98 11.19
N ARG A 213 -1.40 11.52 10.09
CA ARG A 213 -2.03 12.84 10.02
C ARG A 213 -3.56 12.80 10.13
N ASN A 214 -4.15 11.63 10.18
CA ASN A 214 -5.59 11.41 10.25
C ASN A 214 -5.94 10.25 11.20
N TYR A 215 -6.09 9.02 10.73
CA TYR A 215 -6.53 7.89 11.56
C TYR A 215 -5.69 7.72 12.84
N LEU A 216 -4.38 7.66 12.74
CA LEU A 216 -3.51 7.43 13.89
C LEU A 216 -3.44 8.65 14.81
N TYR A 217 -3.51 9.85 14.23
CA TYR A 217 -3.58 11.09 15.01
C TYR A 217 -4.77 11.09 15.97
N PHE A 218 -5.96 10.75 15.45
CA PHE A 218 -7.15 10.66 16.28
C PHE A 218 -7.15 9.45 17.20
N ALA A 219 -6.60 8.30 16.78
CA ALA A 219 -6.46 7.13 17.64
C ALA A 219 -5.61 7.44 18.89
N GLU A 220 -4.47 8.13 18.74
CA GLU A 220 -3.65 8.56 19.88
C GLU A 220 -4.40 9.53 20.79
N ARG A 221 -5.12 10.51 20.24
CA ARG A 221 -5.94 11.45 21.02
C ARG A 221 -7.06 10.75 21.77
N ASN A 222 -7.55 9.63 21.26
CA ASN A 222 -8.55 8.78 21.92
C ASN A 222 -7.92 7.78 22.92
N GLY A 223 -6.60 7.82 23.12
CA GLY A 223 -5.89 7.01 24.10
C GLY A 223 -5.31 5.70 23.58
N ALA A 224 -5.14 5.53 22.26
CA ALA A 224 -4.34 4.43 21.75
C ALA A 224 -2.88 4.58 22.16
N GLU A 225 -2.28 3.53 22.69
CA GLU A 225 -0.85 3.45 22.90
C GLU A 225 -0.17 2.99 21.62
N ILE A 226 0.85 3.72 21.15
CA ILE A 226 1.59 3.38 19.92
C ILE A 226 3.04 3.08 20.26
N GLN A 227 3.45 1.84 20.03
CA GLN A 227 4.81 1.39 20.23
C GLN A 227 5.49 1.22 18.86
N THR A 228 6.41 2.11 18.54
CA THR A 228 7.23 2.06 17.33
C THR A 228 8.55 1.32 17.59
N GLU A 229 9.28 0.98 16.51
CA GLU A 229 10.53 0.22 16.54
C GLU A 229 10.39 -1.14 17.25
N ALA A 230 9.20 -1.72 17.15
CA ALA A 230 8.83 -3.00 17.76
C ALA A 230 8.07 -3.88 16.74
N GLU A 231 8.42 -5.15 16.70
CA GLU A 231 7.89 -6.13 15.75
C GLU A 231 7.29 -7.31 16.54
N VAL A 232 6.04 -7.65 16.24
CA VAL A 232 5.43 -8.89 16.74
C VAL A 232 5.99 -10.06 15.93
N THR A 233 6.54 -11.06 16.62
CA THR A 233 7.17 -12.23 16.01
C THR A 233 6.40 -13.53 16.20
N ALA A 234 5.48 -13.58 17.17
CA ALA A 234 4.59 -14.71 17.40
C ALA A 234 3.27 -14.27 18.03
N ILE A 235 2.20 -15.01 17.72
CA ILE A 235 0.86 -14.89 18.30
C ILE A 235 0.51 -16.26 18.88
N SER A 236 0.18 -16.31 20.16
CA SER A 236 -0.15 -17.56 20.84
C SER A 236 -1.48 -17.40 21.60
N PRO A 237 -2.51 -18.20 21.28
CA PRO A 237 -3.74 -18.21 22.07
C PRO A 237 -3.46 -18.68 23.49
N LEU A 238 -4.04 -18.01 24.47
CA LEU A 238 -4.04 -18.47 25.86
C LEU A 238 -4.96 -19.69 26.01
N THR A 239 -4.66 -20.54 26.97
CA THR A 239 -5.48 -21.70 27.28
C THR A 239 -6.70 -21.26 28.06
N GLY A 240 -7.89 -21.52 27.55
CA GLY A 240 -9.15 -21.24 28.23
C GLY A 240 -9.42 -22.22 29.38
N PRO A 241 -10.43 -21.93 30.23
CA PRO A 241 -10.84 -22.82 31.32
C PRO A 241 -11.26 -24.22 30.85
N ASP A 242 -11.74 -24.34 29.61
CA ASP A 242 -12.14 -25.59 28.95
C ASP A 242 -10.96 -26.31 28.25
N GLY A 243 -9.73 -25.83 28.44
CA GLY A 243 -8.52 -26.38 27.83
C GLY A 243 -8.32 -25.98 26.36
N ARG A 244 -9.23 -25.19 25.74
CA ARG A 244 -9.12 -24.77 24.35
C ARG A 244 -8.12 -23.63 24.18
N ARG A 245 -7.46 -23.63 23.03
CA ARG A 245 -6.54 -22.56 22.59
C ARG A 245 -7.06 -21.93 21.30
N ASP A 246 -8.28 -21.45 21.33
CA ASP A 246 -9.01 -20.88 20.20
C ASP A 246 -9.10 -19.35 20.24
N GLY A 247 -8.42 -18.69 21.18
CA GLY A 247 -8.45 -17.24 21.37
C GLY A 247 -9.60 -16.74 22.25
N SER A 248 -10.47 -17.62 22.76
CA SER A 248 -11.55 -17.24 23.69
C SER A 248 -11.03 -16.66 25.01
N ALA A 249 -9.88 -17.15 25.49
CA ALA A 249 -9.18 -16.62 26.68
C ALA A 249 -8.22 -15.45 26.36
N GLY A 250 -8.12 -15.06 25.09
CA GLY A 250 -7.17 -14.03 24.63
C GLY A 250 -5.88 -14.61 24.07
N TYR A 251 -4.88 -13.72 23.92
CA TYR A 251 -3.62 -14.02 23.27
C TYR A 251 -2.43 -13.49 24.05
N GLU A 252 -1.29 -14.16 23.92
CA GLU A 252 0.02 -13.66 24.26
C GLU A 252 0.82 -13.43 22.98
N LEU A 253 1.37 -12.22 22.83
CA LEU A 253 2.17 -11.80 21.68
C LEU A 253 3.63 -11.71 22.10
N THR A 254 4.54 -12.29 21.32
CA THR A 254 5.97 -12.04 21.48
C THR A 254 6.35 -10.82 20.64
N VAL A 255 6.83 -9.79 21.30
CA VAL A 255 7.28 -8.53 20.68
C VAL A 255 8.79 -8.45 20.78
N ARG A 256 9.44 -7.91 19.74
CA ARG A 256 10.89 -7.75 19.67
C ARG A 256 11.25 -6.35 19.18
N ALA A 257 12.24 -5.70 19.82
CA ALA A 257 12.81 -4.46 19.32
C ALA A 257 13.44 -4.66 17.93
N THR A 258 13.16 -3.76 16.99
CA THR A 258 13.69 -3.85 15.61
C THR A 258 15.01 -3.14 15.44
N THR A 259 15.29 -2.15 16.28
CA THR A 259 16.50 -1.33 16.29
C THR A 259 17.28 -1.56 17.60
N GLY A 260 18.48 -0.99 17.66
CA GLY A 260 19.38 -1.18 18.80
C GLY A 260 20.25 -2.43 18.69
N TRP A 261 21.34 -2.45 19.49
CA TRP A 261 22.32 -3.52 19.48
C TRP A 261 21.78 -4.81 20.09
N LEU A 262 21.12 -4.69 21.26
CA LEU A 262 20.48 -5.80 21.98
C LEU A 262 18.99 -5.81 21.64
N ARG A 263 18.56 -6.59 20.66
CA ARG A 263 17.14 -6.72 20.28
C ARG A 263 16.36 -7.47 21.35
N LYS A 264 15.98 -6.74 22.40
CA LYS A 264 15.20 -7.28 23.51
C LYS A 264 13.84 -7.78 23.00
N SER A 265 13.37 -8.87 23.59
CA SER A 265 12.02 -9.39 23.39
C SER A 265 11.25 -9.34 24.70
N TRP A 266 9.94 -9.15 24.61
CA TRP A 266 9.00 -9.14 25.72
C TRP A 266 7.66 -9.71 25.27
N SER A 267 6.79 -10.05 26.21
CA SER A 267 5.43 -10.52 25.96
C SER A 267 4.42 -9.43 26.24
N VAL A 268 3.32 -9.44 25.48
CA VAL A 268 2.14 -8.59 25.67
C VAL A 268 0.91 -9.48 25.64
N ARG A 269 0.01 -9.31 26.64
CA ARG A 269 -1.27 -10.01 26.69
C ARG A 269 -2.42 -9.14 26.26
N THR A 270 -3.38 -9.74 25.54
CA THR A 270 -4.54 -9.04 24.98
C THR A 270 -5.74 -9.97 24.85
N ARG A 271 -6.95 -9.39 24.84
CA ARG A 271 -8.19 -10.14 24.56
C ARG A 271 -8.37 -10.42 23.08
N GLY A 272 -7.92 -9.52 22.20
CA GLY A 272 -8.04 -9.68 20.76
C GLY A 272 -6.88 -9.09 19.99
N VAL A 273 -6.71 -9.56 18.76
CA VAL A 273 -5.59 -9.17 17.87
C VAL A 273 -6.12 -8.79 16.49
N VAL A 274 -5.63 -7.67 15.98
CA VAL A 274 -5.80 -7.28 14.57
C VAL A 274 -4.43 -7.30 13.89
N VAL A 275 -4.25 -8.20 12.93
CA VAL A 275 -3.02 -8.32 12.14
C VAL A 275 -3.12 -7.43 10.90
N SER A 276 -2.22 -6.47 10.76
CA SER A 276 -2.17 -5.47 9.69
C SER A 276 -0.72 -5.17 9.29
N ALA A 277 0.12 -6.20 9.25
CA ALA A 277 1.56 -6.05 9.03
C ALA A 277 1.95 -5.83 7.55
N GLY A 278 0.95 -5.60 6.67
CA GLY A 278 1.06 -5.56 5.22
C GLY A 278 1.19 -6.96 4.62
N ALA A 279 0.69 -7.19 3.40
CA ALA A 279 0.47 -8.54 2.84
C ALA A 279 1.63 -9.51 3.10
N MET A 280 2.86 -9.14 2.74
CA MET A 280 4.02 -10.02 2.97
C MET A 280 4.38 -10.19 4.46
N GLY A 281 4.24 -9.13 5.28
CA GLY A 281 4.54 -9.22 6.71
C GLY A 281 3.51 -10.06 7.47
N THR A 282 2.26 -9.93 7.13
CA THR A 282 1.16 -10.75 7.66
C THR A 282 1.33 -12.22 7.29
N LEU A 283 1.64 -12.51 6.02
CA LEU A 283 1.93 -13.88 5.58
C LEU A 283 3.13 -14.48 6.33
N GLU A 284 4.26 -13.76 6.42
CA GLU A 284 5.45 -14.22 7.15
C GLU A 284 5.10 -14.56 8.61
N LEU A 285 4.35 -13.69 9.31
CA LEU A 285 3.93 -13.88 10.69
C LEU A 285 3.02 -15.10 10.86
N LEU A 286 1.97 -15.21 10.03
CA LEU A 286 1.01 -16.31 10.12
C LEU A 286 1.64 -17.66 9.74
N PHE A 287 2.51 -17.69 8.73
CA PHE A 287 3.27 -18.90 8.38
C PHE A 287 4.21 -19.34 9.51
N ASP A 288 4.92 -18.40 10.15
CA ASP A 288 5.77 -18.72 11.32
C ASP A 288 4.88 -19.23 12.49
N CYS A 289 3.70 -18.63 12.75
CA CYS A 289 2.76 -19.09 13.78
C CYS A 289 2.21 -20.49 13.48
N LYS A 290 1.80 -20.77 12.22
CA LYS A 290 1.24 -22.08 11.82
C LYS A 290 2.30 -23.17 11.81
N HIS A 291 3.45 -22.93 11.18
CA HIS A 291 4.39 -24.00 10.86
C HIS A 291 5.62 -24.04 11.77
N ARG A 292 6.17 -22.90 12.19
CA ARG A 292 7.40 -22.85 13.00
C ARG A 292 7.11 -22.97 14.49
N TYR A 293 6.22 -22.11 15.00
CA TYR A 293 5.87 -22.08 16.42
C TYR A 293 4.72 -23.03 16.76
N ARG A 294 3.93 -23.42 15.76
CA ARG A 294 2.73 -24.24 15.93
C ARG A 294 1.75 -23.66 16.95
N SER A 295 1.75 -22.33 17.07
CA SER A 295 0.88 -21.61 17.99
C SER A 295 -0.52 -21.40 17.42
N LEU A 296 -0.64 -21.34 16.08
CA LEU A 296 -1.90 -21.18 15.34
C LEU A 296 -2.07 -22.31 14.31
N PRO A 297 -2.09 -23.61 14.72
CA PRO A 297 -2.14 -24.73 13.77
C PRO A 297 -3.46 -24.84 13.00
N ALA A 298 -4.59 -24.32 13.56
CA ALA A 298 -5.92 -24.41 12.96
C ALA A 298 -6.23 -23.31 11.92
N ILE A 299 -5.27 -22.44 11.57
CA ILE A 299 -5.47 -21.55 10.42
C ILE A 299 -5.70 -22.38 9.17
N SER A 300 -6.66 -21.97 8.33
CA SER A 300 -7.03 -22.62 7.07
C SER A 300 -5.80 -22.98 6.21
N ASP A 301 -5.89 -24.08 5.47
CA ASP A 301 -4.86 -24.51 4.51
C ASP A 301 -4.80 -23.61 3.26
N GLU A 302 -5.82 -22.75 3.06
CA GLU A 302 -5.79 -21.68 2.06
C GLU A 302 -4.78 -20.57 2.40
N LEU A 303 -4.15 -20.58 3.58
CA LEU A 303 -3.08 -19.64 3.92
C LEU A 303 -1.95 -19.70 2.90
N GLY A 304 -1.68 -18.58 2.25
CA GLY A 304 -0.69 -18.45 1.20
C GLY A 304 -1.20 -18.73 -0.21
N SER A 305 -2.49 -19.02 -0.38
CA SER A 305 -3.09 -19.21 -1.71
C SER A 305 -3.30 -17.87 -2.43
N ARG A 306 -3.02 -17.85 -3.74
CA ARG A 306 -3.34 -16.74 -4.66
C ARG A 306 -2.82 -15.37 -4.23
N ILE A 307 -1.52 -15.26 -3.99
CA ILE A 307 -0.85 -13.98 -3.78
C ILE A 307 -0.69 -13.29 -5.13
N ARG A 308 -1.11 -12.03 -5.21
CA ARG A 308 -1.21 -11.24 -6.43
C ARG A 308 -0.48 -9.90 -6.31
N CYS A 309 -0.30 -9.28 -7.46
CA CYS A 309 -0.07 -7.85 -7.61
C CYS A 309 -0.93 -7.34 -8.77
N ASN A 310 -0.88 -6.05 -9.08
CA ASN A 310 -1.62 -5.49 -10.23
C ASN A 310 -0.99 -5.84 -11.59
N SER A 311 -0.22 -6.93 -11.70
CA SER A 311 0.53 -7.28 -12.91
C SER A 311 1.30 -6.06 -13.43
N GLU A 312 2.27 -5.59 -12.64
CA GLU A 312 2.93 -4.29 -12.85
C GLU A 312 4.24 -4.42 -13.64
N THR A 313 4.50 -3.41 -14.46
CA THR A 313 5.83 -3.15 -15.05
C THR A 313 6.07 -1.66 -15.14
N PHE A 314 7.34 -1.28 -15.31
CA PHE A 314 7.76 0.10 -15.42
C PHE A 314 8.58 0.31 -16.70
N TYR A 315 8.32 1.45 -17.36
CA TYR A 315 9.14 1.92 -18.48
C TYR A 315 9.69 3.30 -18.15
N SER A 316 10.99 3.52 -18.35
CA SER A 316 11.57 4.85 -18.25
C SER A 316 11.41 5.58 -19.57
N ILE A 317 10.97 6.83 -19.49
CA ILE A 317 10.86 7.71 -20.66
C ILE A 317 11.75 8.93 -20.42
N ASP A 318 12.73 9.11 -21.30
CA ASP A 318 13.56 10.31 -21.32
C ASP A 318 12.89 11.42 -22.17
N PHE A 319 13.05 12.67 -21.76
CA PHE A 319 12.59 13.87 -22.47
C PHE A 319 13.74 14.61 -23.14
N ASP A 320 13.47 15.22 -24.30
CA ASP A 320 14.42 16.12 -24.94
C ASP A 320 14.44 17.47 -24.22
N THR A 321 15.33 17.58 -23.24
CA THR A 321 15.54 18.82 -22.47
C THR A 321 16.45 19.82 -23.14
N LYS A 322 17.03 19.49 -24.29
CA LYS A 322 17.91 20.40 -25.04
C LYS A 322 17.17 21.30 -26.01
N ARG A 323 16.01 20.84 -26.52
CA ARG A 323 15.30 21.52 -27.61
C ARG A 323 13.82 21.75 -27.33
N ARG A 324 13.17 20.90 -26.53
CA ARG A 324 11.70 20.85 -26.47
C ARG A 324 11.13 21.10 -25.08
N PHE A 325 11.79 20.65 -24.02
CA PHE A 325 11.27 20.72 -22.66
C PHE A 325 12.29 21.31 -21.70
N ASP A 326 11.82 22.05 -20.69
CA ASP A 326 12.68 22.48 -19.60
C ASP A 326 12.87 21.31 -18.60
N SER A 327 14.14 21.03 -18.26
CA SER A 327 14.48 20.00 -17.26
C SER A 327 13.93 20.31 -15.86
N ASP A 328 13.59 21.56 -15.60
CA ASP A 328 13.06 21.99 -14.32
C ASP A 328 11.56 21.79 -14.22
N ASP A 329 10.83 21.70 -15.35
CA ASP A 329 9.38 21.48 -15.40
C ASP A 329 8.97 19.99 -15.36
N ILE A 330 9.84 19.09 -15.85
CA ILE A 330 9.50 17.64 -15.94
C ILE A 330 9.19 17.04 -14.57
N PRO A 331 9.99 17.26 -13.50
CA PRO A 331 9.72 16.70 -12.17
C PRO A 331 8.67 17.49 -11.36
N VAL A 332 8.13 18.60 -11.88
CA VAL A 332 7.13 19.39 -11.14
C VAL A 332 5.79 18.65 -11.09
N GLY A 333 5.25 18.52 -9.89
CA GLY A 333 3.99 17.84 -9.65
C GLY A 333 3.97 17.06 -8.34
N VAL A 334 2.92 16.29 -8.10
CA VAL A 334 2.91 15.17 -7.16
C VAL A 334 3.46 13.92 -7.87
N ALA A 335 3.65 12.82 -7.16
CA ALA A 335 4.22 11.61 -7.76
C ALA A 335 3.43 11.12 -8.98
N VAL A 336 2.10 11.10 -8.89
CA VAL A 336 1.16 10.77 -9.99
C VAL A 336 0.06 11.82 -10.02
N ASN A 337 -0.19 12.44 -11.19
CA ASN A 337 -1.25 13.44 -11.38
C ASN A 337 -2.33 13.00 -12.36
N ALA A 338 -1.99 12.14 -13.32
CA ALA A 338 -2.90 11.71 -14.37
C ALA A 338 -2.75 10.22 -14.66
N SER A 339 -3.79 9.66 -15.25
CA SER A 339 -3.81 8.29 -15.79
C SER A 339 -4.60 8.23 -17.09
N PHE A 340 -4.46 7.15 -17.83
CA PHE A 340 -5.38 6.78 -18.90
C PHE A 340 -5.43 5.26 -19.11
N ARG A 341 -6.45 4.79 -19.80
CA ARG A 341 -6.65 3.38 -20.13
C ARG A 341 -6.52 3.16 -21.64
N PRO A 342 -5.40 2.58 -22.12
CA PRO A 342 -5.22 2.29 -23.55
C PRO A 342 -6.14 1.17 -24.04
N ASP A 343 -6.58 0.31 -23.15
CA ASP A 343 -7.60 -0.74 -23.33
C ASP A 343 -8.40 -0.91 -22.02
N ASP A 344 -9.33 -1.86 -21.99
CA ASP A 344 -10.28 -2.04 -20.88
C ASP A 344 -9.65 -2.71 -19.63
N ILE A 345 -8.47 -3.31 -19.77
CA ILE A 345 -7.78 -4.03 -18.70
C ILE A 345 -6.50 -3.37 -18.22
N THR A 346 -6.04 -2.32 -18.90
CA THR A 346 -4.75 -1.67 -18.60
C THR A 346 -4.94 -0.24 -18.12
N MET A 347 -4.25 0.12 -17.05
CA MET A 347 -4.10 1.49 -16.57
C MET A 347 -2.65 1.92 -16.63
N ILE A 348 -2.39 3.15 -17.06
CA ILE A 348 -1.03 3.72 -17.19
C ILE A 348 -0.96 5.06 -16.46
N GLU A 349 0.09 5.21 -15.64
CA GLU A 349 0.37 6.39 -14.83
C GLU A 349 1.82 6.87 -15.03
N PRO A 350 2.07 8.16 -15.31
CA PRO A 350 3.42 8.71 -15.27
C PRO A 350 3.82 9.00 -13.83
N VAL A 351 4.85 8.31 -13.35
CA VAL A 351 5.38 8.43 -11.98
C VAL A 351 6.60 9.35 -11.98
N ARG A 352 6.58 10.37 -11.14
CA ARG A 352 7.66 11.34 -10.94
C ARG A 352 8.35 11.12 -9.61
N PHE A 353 9.61 11.56 -9.55
CA PHE A 353 10.39 11.62 -8.32
C PHE A 353 10.98 13.03 -8.17
N SER A 354 11.23 13.45 -6.93
CA SER A 354 11.89 14.73 -6.64
C SER A 354 13.28 14.80 -7.28
N LYS A 355 13.69 16.01 -7.67
CA LYS A 355 15.04 16.29 -8.23
C LYS A 355 16.13 15.65 -7.37
N GLY A 356 17.01 14.86 -7.99
CA GLY A 356 18.11 14.15 -7.32
C GLY A 356 17.70 12.83 -6.64
N SER A 357 16.46 12.38 -6.77
CA SER A 357 16.02 11.05 -6.27
C SER A 357 16.36 9.92 -7.25
N ASP A 358 17.60 9.89 -7.71
CA ASP A 358 18.05 9.04 -8.81
C ASP A 358 18.30 7.58 -8.41
N ALA A 359 18.23 7.22 -7.12
CA ALA A 359 18.47 5.84 -6.66
C ALA A 359 17.46 4.82 -7.23
N MET A 360 16.25 5.24 -7.63
CA MET A 360 15.31 4.36 -8.33
C MET A 360 15.87 3.87 -9.66
N TYR A 361 16.58 4.73 -10.38
CA TYR A 361 17.24 4.35 -11.65
C TYR A 361 18.49 3.49 -11.44
N LEU A 362 19.16 3.58 -10.28
CA LEU A 362 20.22 2.64 -9.87
C LEU A 362 19.67 1.23 -9.62
N THR A 363 18.56 1.14 -8.91
CA THR A 363 17.93 -0.14 -8.58
C THR A 363 17.18 -0.75 -9.77
N SER A 364 16.70 0.10 -10.68
CA SER A 364 15.95 -0.31 -11.85
C SER A 364 16.82 -0.64 -13.07
N ASN A 365 18.09 -0.21 -13.11
CA ASN A 365 19.02 -0.44 -14.22
C ASN A 365 18.32 -0.38 -15.59
N VAL A 366 18.05 0.84 -16.07
CA VAL A 366 17.27 1.05 -17.30
C VAL A 366 18.09 0.66 -18.54
N VAL A 367 17.49 -0.12 -19.41
CA VAL A 367 18.11 -0.65 -20.65
C VAL A 367 17.21 -0.37 -21.85
N PRO A 368 17.75 -0.43 -23.09
CA PRO A 368 16.96 -0.18 -24.28
C PRO A 368 15.68 -1.02 -24.34
N LEU A 369 14.59 -0.39 -24.78
CA LEU A 369 13.28 -1.06 -24.93
C LEU A 369 13.41 -2.32 -25.79
N THR A 370 12.99 -3.46 -25.26
CA THR A 370 13.19 -4.78 -25.87
C THR A 370 11.90 -5.58 -25.87
N ASP A 371 11.41 -5.88 -27.07
CA ASP A 371 10.21 -6.69 -27.29
C ASP A 371 10.47 -8.19 -27.13
N ARG A 372 9.39 -8.96 -26.95
CA ARG A 372 9.40 -10.41 -27.18
C ARG A 372 9.40 -10.70 -28.70
N GLY A 373 10.00 -11.81 -29.09
CA GLY A 373 10.05 -12.29 -30.47
C GLY A 373 10.55 -13.73 -30.51
N SER A 374 11.00 -14.19 -31.67
CA SER A 374 11.49 -15.57 -31.90
C SER A 374 12.72 -15.91 -31.04
N LEU A 375 13.57 -14.92 -30.75
CA LEU A 375 14.72 -15.08 -29.86
C LEU A 375 14.34 -14.74 -28.43
N PRO A 376 14.99 -15.37 -27.41
CA PRO A 376 14.86 -15.00 -26.02
C PRO A 376 15.10 -13.50 -25.81
N ARG A 377 14.30 -12.89 -24.93
CA ARG A 377 14.33 -11.42 -24.67
C ARG A 377 15.72 -10.96 -24.20
N GLN A 378 16.44 -11.81 -23.47
CA GLN A 378 17.81 -11.56 -22.99
C GLN A 378 18.81 -11.41 -24.15
N LEU A 379 18.72 -12.29 -25.16
CA LEU A 379 19.58 -12.22 -26.36
C LEU A 379 19.25 -10.97 -27.19
N ARG A 380 17.96 -10.65 -27.33
CA ARG A 380 17.53 -9.43 -28.03
C ARG A 380 18.03 -8.17 -27.32
N LEU A 381 18.03 -8.16 -25.98
CA LEU A 381 18.62 -7.07 -25.21
C LEU A 381 20.10 -6.92 -25.52
N LEU A 382 20.86 -8.02 -25.52
CA LEU A 382 22.29 -8.00 -25.84
C LEU A 382 22.53 -7.40 -27.23
N PHE A 383 21.79 -7.85 -28.26
CA PHE A 383 21.88 -7.27 -29.60
C PHE A 383 21.54 -5.78 -29.63
N ASN A 384 20.48 -5.36 -28.92
CA ASN A 384 20.12 -3.96 -28.82
C ASN A 384 21.20 -3.12 -28.17
N CYS A 385 21.83 -3.62 -27.10
CA CYS A 385 22.94 -2.94 -26.43
C CYS A 385 24.16 -2.78 -27.37
N LEU A 386 24.51 -3.84 -28.09
CA LEU A 386 25.63 -3.84 -29.03
C LEU A 386 25.36 -2.92 -30.23
N ARG A 387 24.12 -2.87 -30.72
CA ARG A 387 23.73 -2.02 -31.85
C ARG A 387 23.69 -0.54 -31.48
N HIS A 388 23.40 -0.22 -30.22
CA HIS A 388 23.23 1.15 -29.75
C HIS A 388 24.05 1.44 -28.48
N PRO A 389 25.39 1.32 -28.52
CA PRO A 389 26.22 1.36 -27.32
C PRO A 389 26.14 2.69 -26.56
N ILE A 390 26.14 3.81 -27.28
CA ILE A 390 26.07 5.16 -26.66
C ILE A 390 24.72 5.36 -25.95
N ARG A 391 23.61 4.90 -26.59
CA ARG A 391 22.28 4.96 -25.98
C ARG A 391 22.21 4.08 -24.74
N THR A 392 22.78 2.89 -24.80
CA THR A 392 22.85 1.96 -23.67
C THR A 392 23.60 2.59 -22.49
N LEU A 393 24.78 3.16 -22.71
CA LEU A 393 25.55 3.85 -21.68
C LEU A 393 24.78 5.02 -21.06
N LYS A 394 24.08 5.83 -21.87
CA LYS A 394 23.22 6.92 -21.39
C LYS A 394 22.05 6.42 -20.52
N LEU A 395 21.42 5.31 -20.90
CA LEU A 395 20.32 4.71 -20.12
C LEU A 395 20.81 4.09 -18.82
N LEU A 396 21.99 3.48 -18.81
CA LEU A 396 22.60 2.88 -17.61
C LEU A 396 23.15 3.94 -16.64
N TYR A 397 23.45 5.17 -17.11
CA TYR A 397 23.90 6.25 -16.24
C TYR A 397 22.72 6.82 -15.44
N PRO A 398 22.67 6.62 -14.12
CA PRO A 398 21.48 6.91 -13.32
C PRO A 398 21.37 8.36 -12.86
N PHE A 399 22.49 9.08 -12.74
CA PHE A 399 22.52 10.40 -12.11
C PHE A 399 21.89 11.48 -12.98
N GLY A 400 21.06 12.34 -12.38
CA GLY A 400 20.33 13.40 -13.06
C GLY A 400 19.08 12.93 -13.79
N LYS A 401 18.76 11.64 -13.79
CA LYS A 401 17.59 11.07 -14.48
C LYS A 401 16.28 11.72 -14.09
N THR A 402 16.07 12.01 -12.81
CA THR A 402 14.84 12.64 -12.32
C THR A 402 14.57 14.03 -12.89
N ARG A 403 15.54 14.67 -13.53
CA ARG A 403 15.36 15.99 -14.18
C ARG A 403 14.83 15.87 -15.62
N HIS A 404 14.98 14.71 -16.26
CA HIS A 404 14.62 14.56 -17.66
C HIS A 404 13.94 13.24 -17.99
N SER A 405 13.51 12.49 -16.97
CA SER A 405 12.82 11.22 -17.17
C SER A 405 11.65 11.08 -16.23
N VAL A 406 10.65 10.33 -16.67
CA VAL A 406 9.56 9.82 -15.84
C VAL A 406 9.49 8.29 -15.98
N LEU A 407 8.89 7.62 -15.01
CA LEU A 407 8.56 6.20 -15.12
C LEU A 407 7.08 6.07 -15.49
N LEU A 408 6.77 5.35 -16.55
CA LEU A 408 5.40 4.91 -16.81
C LEU A 408 5.17 3.63 -16.02
N MET A 409 4.24 3.65 -15.08
CA MET A 409 3.73 2.49 -14.39
C MET A 409 2.55 1.93 -15.16
N ILE A 410 2.64 0.67 -15.55
CA ILE A 410 1.59 -0.07 -16.24
C ILE A 410 1.00 -1.07 -15.26
N MET A 411 -0.31 -1.08 -15.12
CA MET A 411 -1.07 -2.03 -14.30
C MET A 411 -2.11 -2.72 -15.18
N GLN A 412 -2.35 -4.03 -14.96
CA GLN A 412 -3.39 -4.78 -15.66
C GLN A 412 -4.25 -5.61 -14.70
N SER A 413 -5.53 -5.77 -15.05
CA SER A 413 -6.48 -6.63 -14.34
C SER A 413 -6.31 -8.12 -14.67
N ALA A 414 -5.09 -8.56 -15.00
CA ALA A 414 -4.82 -9.96 -15.30
C ALA A 414 -4.94 -10.84 -14.05
N ASP A 415 -5.59 -12.01 -14.19
CA ASP A 415 -5.68 -13.00 -13.14
C ASP A 415 -4.42 -13.87 -13.09
N ALA A 416 -3.34 -13.30 -12.59
CA ALA A 416 -2.06 -13.97 -12.40
C ALA A 416 -1.68 -13.93 -10.90
N PHE A 417 -1.15 -15.04 -10.39
CA PHE A 417 -0.85 -15.18 -8.98
C PHE A 417 0.26 -16.20 -8.72
N VAL A 418 0.75 -16.21 -7.48
CA VAL A 418 1.70 -17.19 -6.95
C VAL A 418 1.18 -17.69 -5.60
N HIS A 419 1.75 -18.80 -5.12
CA HIS A 419 1.41 -19.36 -3.82
C HIS A 419 2.58 -19.24 -2.85
N ALA A 420 2.30 -19.06 -1.55
CA ALA A 420 3.29 -19.23 -0.51
C ALA A 420 3.27 -20.69 -0.02
N ARG A 421 4.45 -21.26 0.21
CA ARG A 421 4.62 -22.61 0.75
C ARG A 421 5.71 -22.63 1.82
N TRP A 422 5.57 -23.52 2.81
CA TRP A 422 6.54 -23.71 3.88
C TRP A 422 7.60 -24.73 3.48
N GLN A 423 8.73 -24.25 2.96
CA GLN A 423 9.81 -25.09 2.43
C GLN A 423 11.19 -24.45 2.67
N PRO A 424 12.31 -25.16 2.36
CA PRO A 424 13.64 -24.59 2.45
C PRO A 424 13.73 -23.26 1.66
N ALA A 425 14.21 -22.20 2.34
CA ALA A 425 14.30 -20.84 1.77
C ALA A 425 15.77 -20.42 1.68
N TRP A 426 16.22 -20.01 0.49
CA TRP A 426 17.59 -19.49 0.31
C TRP A 426 17.86 -18.22 1.13
N THR A 427 16.84 -17.38 1.33
CA THR A 427 16.90 -16.18 2.17
C THR A 427 17.11 -16.48 3.66
N ARG A 428 16.90 -17.73 4.06
CA ARG A 428 17.09 -18.25 5.43
C ARG A 428 18.22 -19.30 5.51
N LEU A 429 19.20 -19.25 4.60
CA LEU A 429 20.28 -20.21 4.50
C LEU A 429 19.76 -21.67 4.46
N PHE A 430 18.76 -21.92 3.60
CA PHE A 430 18.08 -23.21 3.39
C PHE A 430 17.28 -23.74 4.60
N ARG A 431 17.15 -22.99 5.69
CA ARG A 431 16.17 -23.32 6.73
C ARG A 431 14.74 -23.14 6.17
N ARG A 432 13.80 -23.96 6.66
CA ARG A 432 12.39 -23.86 6.25
C ARG A 432 11.82 -22.49 6.59
N GLY A 433 11.05 -21.95 5.67
CA GLY A 433 10.37 -20.67 5.78
C GLY A 433 9.36 -20.49 4.65
N MET A 434 8.64 -19.40 4.69
CA MET A 434 7.72 -19.04 3.61
C MET A 434 8.52 -18.73 2.33
N THR A 435 8.14 -19.35 1.23
CA THR A 435 8.66 -19.08 -0.12
C THR A 435 7.51 -18.94 -1.11
N LEU A 436 7.69 -18.12 -2.13
CA LEU A 436 6.71 -18.00 -3.22
C LEU A 436 7.02 -19.00 -4.33
N VAL A 437 6.02 -19.74 -4.75
CA VAL A 437 6.08 -20.75 -5.81
C VAL A 437 5.01 -20.49 -6.86
N GLN A 438 5.26 -20.94 -8.08
CA GLN A 438 4.29 -21.01 -9.18
C GLN A 438 3.87 -22.48 -9.32
N GLU A 439 2.60 -22.76 -9.24
CA GLU A 439 2.09 -24.11 -9.43
C GLU A 439 1.80 -24.38 -10.91
N PRO A 440 1.85 -25.66 -11.36
CA PRO A 440 1.48 -26.02 -12.71
C PRO A 440 0.01 -25.65 -13.00
N GLY A 441 -0.21 -25.00 -14.15
CA GLY A 441 -1.56 -24.56 -14.55
C GLY A 441 -1.94 -23.15 -14.16
N ASP A 442 -1.20 -22.52 -13.22
CA ASP A 442 -1.48 -21.14 -12.84
C ASP A 442 -1.02 -20.13 -13.91
N SER A 443 -1.79 -19.06 -14.05
CA SER A 443 -1.38 -17.89 -14.83
C SER A 443 -0.15 -17.23 -14.20
N ARG A 444 0.92 -17.09 -14.98
CA ARG A 444 2.20 -16.57 -14.49
C ARG A 444 2.19 -15.06 -14.36
N LEU A 445 2.70 -14.54 -13.27
CA LEU A 445 3.07 -13.13 -13.17
C LEU A 445 4.12 -12.80 -14.24
N THR A 446 3.86 -11.80 -15.08
CA THR A 446 4.75 -11.35 -16.17
C THR A 446 5.00 -9.86 -16.05
N THR A 447 6.14 -9.41 -16.55
CA THR A 447 6.50 -7.99 -16.67
C THR A 447 6.42 -7.47 -18.10
N TYR A 448 5.98 -8.29 -19.04
CA TYR A 448 5.90 -7.92 -20.44
C TYR A 448 4.45 -7.71 -20.89
N PHE A 449 4.12 -6.47 -21.20
CA PHE A 449 2.82 -6.06 -21.72
C PHE A 449 3.00 -5.37 -23.08
N PRO A 450 2.55 -5.96 -24.20
CA PRO A 450 2.68 -5.39 -25.55
C PRO A 450 2.08 -3.97 -25.64
N ILE A 451 0.90 -3.76 -25.05
CA ILE A 451 0.24 -2.45 -25.01
C ILE A 451 1.07 -1.42 -24.27
N GLY A 452 1.67 -1.79 -23.12
CA GLY A 452 2.55 -0.92 -22.36
C GLY A 452 3.79 -0.49 -23.15
N GLN A 453 4.38 -1.41 -23.95
CA GLN A 453 5.50 -1.07 -24.83
C GLN A 453 5.07 -0.15 -25.99
N ALA A 454 3.88 -0.37 -26.55
CA ALA A 454 3.34 0.49 -27.60
C ALA A 454 3.12 1.92 -27.09
N VAL A 455 2.57 2.07 -25.87
CA VAL A 455 2.42 3.38 -25.22
C VAL A 455 3.78 4.01 -24.91
N ALA A 456 4.73 3.24 -24.36
CA ALA A 456 6.06 3.75 -24.04
C ALA A 456 6.81 4.31 -25.27
N ARG A 457 6.65 3.69 -26.45
CA ARG A 457 7.21 4.21 -27.72
C ARG A 457 6.57 5.53 -28.10
N ARG A 458 5.22 5.59 -28.19
CA ARG A 458 4.49 6.82 -28.54
C ARG A 458 4.79 7.95 -27.57
N TYR A 459 4.87 7.62 -26.31
CA TYR A 459 5.22 8.61 -25.29
C TYR A 459 6.63 9.15 -25.48
N ALA A 460 7.63 8.28 -25.75
CA ALA A 460 9.00 8.67 -26.01
C ALA A 460 9.12 9.51 -27.29
N ASP A 461 8.38 9.18 -28.34
CA ASP A 461 8.35 9.97 -29.59
C ASP A 461 7.83 11.39 -29.33
N LYS A 462 6.75 11.53 -28.54
CA LYS A 462 6.22 12.84 -28.14
C LYS A 462 7.15 13.60 -27.18
N ALA A 463 7.83 12.90 -26.30
CA ALA A 463 8.84 13.46 -25.41
C ALA A 463 10.14 13.84 -26.17
N GLY A 464 10.30 13.43 -27.43
CA GLY A 464 11.51 13.67 -28.23
C GLY A 464 12.72 12.86 -27.75
N GLY A 465 12.51 11.86 -26.91
CA GLY A 465 13.55 11.14 -26.20
C GLY A 465 13.55 9.63 -26.44
N ALA A 466 13.79 8.86 -25.42
CA ALA A 466 13.95 7.40 -25.50
C ALA A 466 13.14 6.68 -24.42
N ALA A 467 12.57 5.53 -24.80
CA ALA A 467 11.99 4.59 -23.84
C ALA A 467 13.00 3.48 -23.48
N GLY A 468 12.92 3.03 -22.21
CA GLY A 468 13.73 1.93 -21.69
C GLY A 468 12.94 1.00 -20.78
N ASN A 469 13.39 -0.26 -20.68
CA ASN A 469 12.90 -1.26 -19.73
C ASN A 469 13.71 -1.24 -18.44
N VAL A 470 13.12 -1.77 -17.38
CA VAL A 470 13.86 -2.20 -16.20
C VAL A 470 14.64 -3.47 -16.55
N LEU A 471 15.94 -3.53 -16.24
CA LEU A 471 16.80 -4.66 -16.57
C LEU A 471 16.30 -5.97 -15.96
N LEU A 472 15.85 -5.91 -14.69
CA LEU A 472 15.36 -7.08 -13.96
C LEU A 472 14.11 -7.70 -14.61
N ASP A 473 13.25 -6.87 -15.22
CA ASP A 473 12.06 -7.35 -15.96
C ASP A 473 12.44 -8.19 -17.18
N ILE A 474 13.58 -7.87 -17.82
CA ILE A 474 14.06 -8.62 -18.97
C ILE A 474 14.81 -9.88 -18.54
N LEU A 475 15.71 -9.77 -17.55
CA LEU A 475 16.59 -10.88 -17.15
C LEU A 475 15.84 -11.97 -16.40
N ALA A 476 14.92 -11.62 -15.51
CA ALA A 476 14.29 -12.55 -14.59
C ALA A 476 12.78 -12.72 -14.79
N ASP A 477 12.12 -11.79 -15.50
CA ASP A 477 10.65 -11.70 -15.62
C ASP A 477 9.99 -11.75 -14.22
N VAL A 478 10.56 -10.98 -13.26
CA VAL A 478 10.12 -10.89 -11.88
C VAL A 478 9.58 -9.49 -11.64
N PRO A 479 8.27 -9.33 -11.37
CA PRO A 479 7.69 -8.02 -11.11
C PRO A 479 8.20 -7.44 -9.79
N VAL A 480 8.33 -6.11 -9.79
CA VAL A 480 8.56 -5.30 -8.59
C VAL A 480 7.27 -4.56 -8.29
N SER A 481 6.63 -4.84 -7.16
CA SER A 481 5.30 -4.29 -6.87
C SER A 481 5.17 -3.77 -5.44
N GLY A 482 4.52 -2.61 -5.31
CA GLY A 482 4.01 -2.09 -4.04
C GLY A 482 2.57 -2.54 -3.73
N HIS A 483 1.90 -3.22 -4.67
CA HIS A 483 0.48 -3.56 -4.63
C HIS A 483 0.26 -5.06 -4.39
N VAL A 484 0.99 -5.64 -3.41
CA VAL A 484 0.85 -7.07 -3.08
C VAL A 484 -0.45 -7.31 -2.32
N MET A 485 -1.25 -8.26 -2.80
CA MET A 485 -2.58 -8.62 -2.32
C MET A 485 -2.72 -10.14 -2.21
N GLY A 486 -3.69 -10.61 -1.42
CA GLY A 486 -4.02 -12.04 -1.31
C GLY A 486 -3.10 -12.82 -0.37
N GLY A 487 -3.34 -14.12 -0.31
CA GLY A 487 -2.65 -15.05 0.58
C GLY A 487 -3.31 -15.26 1.94
N VAL A 488 -4.20 -14.34 2.37
CA VAL A 488 -5.07 -14.49 3.55
C VAL A 488 -6.50 -14.13 3.14
N THR A 489 -6.92 -14.65 2.00
CA THR A 489 -8.09 -14.18 1.27
C THR A 489 -9.41 -14.40 2.02
N ILE A 490 -10.32 -13.45 1.79
CA ILE A 490 -11.73 -13.56 2.22
C ILE A 490 -12.38 -14.76 1.52
N GLY A 491 -13.16 -15.53 2.28
CA GLY A 491 -13.95 -16.64 1.77
C GLY A 491 -15.21 -16.89 2.62
N ALA A 492 -16.11 -17.73 2.13
CA ALA A 492 -17.32 -18.12 2.87
C ALA A 492 -17.04 -19.13 4.00
N GLY A 493 -15.88 -19.80 3.97
CA GLY A 493 -15.47 -20.77 4.95
C GLY A 493 -13.99 -21.12 4.85
N PRO A 494 -13.47 -21.96 5.77
CA PRO A 494 -12.05 -22.31 5.82
C PRO A 494 -11.56 -23.10 4.60
N ASP A 495 -12.46 -23.69 3.82
CA ASP A 495 -12.13 -24.47 2.61
C ASP A 495 -11.85 -23.58 1.39
N ASN A 496 -12.25 -22.29 1.42
CA ASN A 496 -12.09 -21.37 0.30
C ASN A 496 -11.52 -19.99 0.67
N GLY A 497 -11.17 -19.79 1.96
CA GLY A 497 -10.56 -18.59 2.47
C GLY A 497 -9.87 -18.80 3.81
N VAL A 498 -9.21 -17.78 4.29
CA VAL A 498 -8.52 -17.75 5.59
C VAL A 498 -9.30 -16.90 6.59
N VAL A 499 -10.01 -15.90 6.08
CA VAL A 499 -10.84 -14.98 6.87
C VAL A 499 -12.23 -14.85 6.24
N ASP A 500 -13.19 -14.48 7.07
CA ASP A 500 -14.54 -14.10 6.60
C ASP A 500 -14.58 -12.63 6.10
N ASP A 501 -15.78 -12.16 5.75
CA ASP A 501 -16.03 -10.82 5.22
C ASP A 501 -15.80 -9.68 6.24
N GLU A 502 -15.68 -9.99 7.53
CA GLU A 502 -15.26 -9.06 8.58
C GLU A 502 -13.76 -9.21 8.94
N GLY A 503 -12.99 -9.97 8.16
CA GLY A 503 -11.59 -10.25 8.40
C GLY A 503 -11.30 -11.17 9.60
N ARG A 504 -12.31 -11.87 10.16
CA ARG A 504 -12.11 -12.83 11.26
C ARG A 504 -11.44 -14.10 10.75
N VAL A 505 -10.35 -14.50 11.39
CA VAL A 505 -9.61 -15.72 11.03
C VAL A 505 -10.42 -16.96 11.39
N PHE A 506 -10.70 -17.83 10.43
CA PHE A 506 -11.38 -19.09 10.68
C PHE A 506 -10.61 -19.96 11.69
N GLY A 507 -11.33 -20.56 12.64
CA GLY A 507 -10.77 -21.39 13.70
C GLY A 507 -10.26 -20.62 14.93
N TYR A 508 -10.26 -19.27 14.91
CA TYR A 508 -9.81 -18.45 16.03
C TYR A 508 -10.77 -17.32 16.36
N ARG A 509 -11.11 -17.18 17.64
CA ARG A 509 -11.92 -16.08 18.16
C ARG A 509 -11.05 -14.84 18.38
N ASN A 510 -11.62 -13.65 18.19
CA ASN A 510 -10.96 -12.37 18.47
C ASN A 510 -9.63 -12.16 17.72
N LEU A 511 -9.39 -12.87 16.62
CA LEU A 511 -8.26 -12.70 15.72
C LEU A 511 -8.78 -12.23 14.35
N ARG A 512 -8.29 -11.09 13.87
CA ARG A 512 -8.63 -10.52 12.57
C ARG A 512 -7.38 -10.22 11.75
N VAL A 513 -7.54 -10.21 10.44
CA VAL A 513 -6.53 -9.70 9.50
C VAL A 513 -7.16 -8.58 8.69
N LEU A 514 -6.52 -7.40 8.66
CA LEU A 514 -7.03 -6.21 7.97
C LEU A 514 -5.89 -5.51 7.23
N ASP A 515 -5.45 -6.06 6.12
CA ASP A 515 -4.50 -5.42 5.18
C ASP A 515 -4.68 -5.97 3.76
N GLY A 516 -3.76 -5.65 2.86
CA GLY A 516 -3.85 -6.11 1.47
C GLY A 516 -3.89 -7.64 1.29
N SER A 517 -3.49 -8.42 2.29
CA SER A 517 -3.51 -9.88 2.20
C SER A 517 -4.91 -10.48 2.14
N ILE A 518 -5.94 -9.76 2.63
CA ILE A 518 -7.32 -10.26 2.59
C ILE A 518 -8.01 -10.06 1.24
N ILE A 519 -7.46 -9.23 0.36
CA ILE A 519 -8.05 -8.90 -0.95
C ILE A 519 -7.99 -10.14 -1.86
N PRO A 520 -9.15 -10.66 -2.31
CA PRO A 520 -9.18 -11.94 -3.00
C PRO A 520 -8.86 -11.87 -4.50
N GLY A 521 -8.97 -10.68 -5.12
CA GLY A 521 -8.82 -10.48 -6.58
C GLY A 521 -7.87 -9.33 -6.93
N ASN A 522 -7.42 -9.29 -8.18
CA ASN A 522 -6.65 -8.16 -8.72
C ASN A 522 -7.58 -6.94 -8.86
N LEU A 523 -7.18 -5.79 -8.35
CA LEU A 523 -7.98 -4.56 -8.36
C LEU A 523 -7.82 -3.73 -9.62
N ALA A 524 -6.79 -3.99 -10.42
CA ALA A 524 -6.37 -3.17 -11.57
C ALA A 524 -6.00 -1.70 -11.24
N VAL A 525 -6.12 -1.31 -9.98
CA VAL A 525 -5.81 0.02 -9.46
C VAL A 525 -5.08 -0.09 -8.11
N ASN A 526 -4.53 1.03 -7.64
CA ASN A 526 -3.80 1.11 -6.37
C ASN A 526 -4.69 0.66 -5.19
N PRO A 527 -4.26 -0.29 -4.33
CA PRO A 527 -5.13 -0.96 -3.36
C PRO A 527 -5.39 -0.17 -2.07
N SER A 528 -4.73 0.97 -1.86
CA SER A 528 -4.74 1.70 -0.59
C SER A 528 -6.14 2.03 -0.09
N LEU A 529 -7.01 2.56 -0.97
CA LEU A 529 -8.37 2.95 -0.61
C LEU A 529 -9.27 1.72 -0.36
N THR A 530 -9.08 0.63 -1.12
CA THR A 530 -9.81 -0.64 -0.91
C THR A 530 -9.46 -1.28 0.43
N ILE A 531 -8.18 -1.24 0.84
CA ILE A 531 -7.76 -1.73 2.17
C ILE A 531 -8.44 -0.92 3.28
N LEU A 532 -8.52 0.41 3.14
CA LEU A 532 -9.22 1.26 4.09
C LEU A 532 -10.71 0.92 4.15
N ALA A 533 -11.38 0.79 3.00
CA ALA A 533 -12.80 0.49 2.93
C ALA A 533 -13.14 -0.86 3.56
N LEU A 534 -12.35 -1.92 3.29
CA LEU A 534 -12.50 -3.23 3.91
C LEU A 534 -12.29 -3.18 5.43
N ALA A 535 -11.29 -2.40 5.88
CA ALA A 535 -11.04 -2.25 7.31
C ALA A 535 -12.16 -1.45 8.01
N GLU A 536 -12.71 -0.40 7.38
CA GLU A 536 -13.86 0.35 7.90
C GLU A 536 -15.10 -0.55 7.97
N HIS A 537 -15.36 -1.35 6.92
CA HIS A 537 -16.42 -2.35 6.90
C HIS A 537 -16.26 -3.32 8.08
N ALA A 538 -15.12 -3.99 8.20
CA ALA A 538 -14.86 -4.96 9.26
C ALA A 538 -15.00 -4.33 10.67
N MET A 539 -14.48 -3.12 10.85
CA MET A 539 -14.56 -2.43 12.13
C MET A 539 -15.96 -1.90 12.46
N SER A 540 -16.83 -1.68 11.47
CA SER A 540 -18.23 -1.30 11.71
C SER A 540 -18.99 -2.38 12.49
N HIS A 541 -18.66 -3.64 12.28
CA HIS A 541 -19.29 -4.82 12.93
C HIS A 541 -18.71 -5.16 14.32
N VAL A 542 -17.60 -4.53 14.73
CA VAL A 542 -17.07 -4.73 16.08
C VAL A 542 -18.00 -4.05 17.10
N PRO A 543 -18.47 -4.76 18.14
CA PRO A 543 -19.36 -4.18 19.16
C PRO A 543 -18.65 -3.06 19.96
N ILE A 544 -19.43 -2.29 20.72
CA ILE A 544 -18.88 -1.33 21.68
C ILE A 544 -18.25 -2.10 22.84
N GLY A 545 -16.99 -1.84 23.12
CA GLY A 545 -16.25 -2.50 24.22
C GLY A 545 -16.57 -1.92 25.60
N SER A 546 -16.62 -0.58 25.69
CA SER A 546 -17.01 0.14 26.90
C SER A 546 -17.87 1.36 26.53
N PRO A 547 -19.19 1.27 26.76
CA PRO A 547 -20.10 2.39 26.48
C PRO A 547 -19.71 3.69 27.19
N GLU A 548 -19.25 3.60 28.44
CA GLU A 548 -18.81 4.75 29.22
C GLU A 548 -17.59 5.44 28.61
N LYS A 549 -16.59 4.66 28.19
CA LYS A 549 -15.39 5.21 27.54
C LYS A 549 -15.73 5.74 26.14
N ALA A 550 -16.54 5.01 25.37
CA ALA A 550 -16.98 5.43 24.04
C ALA A 550 -17.75 6.77 24.08
N ALA A 551 -18.56 6.99 25.11
CA ALA A 551 -19.31 8.25 25.27
C ALA A 551 -18.39 9.47 25.52
N ARG A 552 -17.17 9.27 26.00
CA ARG A 552 -16.18 10.34 26.25
C ARG A 552 -15.37 10.70 24.99
N VAL A 553 -15.40 9.86 23.98
CA VAL A 553 -14.66 10.10 22.72
C VAL A 553 -15.46 11.07 21.85
N ARG A 554 -14.81 12.15 21.42
CA ARG A 554 -15.40 13.05 20.43
C ARG A 554 -15.36 12.39 19.05
N PRO A 555 -16.49 12.32 18.32
CA PRO A 555 -16.49 11.88 16.94
C PRO A 555 -15.58 12.75 16.09
N VAL A 556 -14.96 12.16 15.06
CA VAL A 556 -14.24 12.93 14.05
C VAL A 556 -15.24 13.75 13.26
N GLU A 557 -15.13 15.07 13.32
CA GLU A 557 -15.95 15.99 12.53
C GLU A 557 -15.19 16.40 11.28
N PHE A 558 -15.85 16.34 10.15
CA PHE A 558 -15.23 16.72 8.88
C PHE A 558 -15.55 18.17 8.55
N SER A 559 -14.56 18.89 8.02
CA SER A 559 -14.78 20.17 7.36
C SER A 559 -15.76 20.03 6.19
N ALA A 560 -16.40 21.14 5.79
CA ALA A 560 -17.10 21.17 4.51
C ALA A 560 -16.14 20.73 3.38
N PRO A 561 -16.63 20.05 2.33
CA PRO A 561 -15.78 19.62 1.23
C PRO A 561 -15.02 20.82 0.65
N VAL A 562 -13.70 20.75 0.59
CA VAL A 562 -12.88 21.76 -0.08
C VAL A 562 -13.27 21.78 -1.56
N ALA A 563 -13.41 22.96 -2.16
CA ALA A 563 -13.76 23.07 -3.58
C ALA A 563 -12.83 22.19 -4.45
N GLY A 564 -13.41 21.29 -5.24
CA GLY A 564 -12.71 20.26 -6.02
C GLY A 564 -12.47 18.94 -5.26
N SER A 565 -13.02 18.78 -4.03
CA SER A 565 -13.16 17.43 -3.46
C SER A 565 -14.01 16.58 -4.40
N VAL A 566 -13.62 15.32 -4.59
CA VAL A 566 -14.43 14.36 -5.35
C VAL A 566 -15.67 14.10 -4.52
N SER A 567 -16.74 14.77 -4.86
CA SER A 567 -18.05 14.30 -4.46
C SER A 567 -18.53 13.29 -5.52
N THR A 568 -17.93 12.13 -5.60
CA THR A 568 -18.60 10.90 -6.08
C THR A 568 -19.85 10.61 -5.22
N LEU A 569 -20.17 11.53 -4.35
CA LEU A 569 -21.19 11.47 -3.31
C LEU A 569 -22.38 12.38 -3.57
N ASP A 570 -22.47 13.06 -4.73
CA ASP A 570 -23.69 13.85 -5.01
C ASP A 570 -24.93 12.96 -5.23
N GLY A 571 -24.73 11.64 -5.51
CA GLY A 571 -25.77 10.61 -5.34
C GLY A 571 -25.66 9.79 -4.05
N ALA A 572 -24.56 9.90 -3.30
CA ALA A 572 -24.21 9.07 -2.12
C ALA A 572 -24.19 9.86 -0.80
N GLY A 573 -24.62 11.11 -0.77
CA GLY A 573 -24.81 11.87 0.47
C GLY A 573 -25.60 11.09 1.53
N ASN A 574 -26.59 10.33 1.10
CA ASN A 574 -27.32 9.36 1.91
C ASN A 574 -26.48 8.17 2.39
N LEU A 575 -25.49 7.71 1.63
CA LEU A 575 -24.69 6.51 1.96
C LEU A 575 -23.58 6.83 2.98
N LEU A 576 -23.00 8.03 2.92
CA LEU A 576 -22.06 8.50 3.94
C LEU A 576 -22.79 8.72 5.27
N GLU A 577 -23.98 9.27 5.21
CA GLU A 577 -24.86 9.41 6.37
C GLU A 577 -25.27 8.04 6.91
N GLN A 578 -25.53 7.05 6.05
CA GLN A 578 -25.75 5.66 6.43
C GLN A 578 -24.51 5.01 7.04
N ALA A 579 -23.32 5.15 6.45
CA ALA A 579 -22.07 4.61 7.03
C ALA A 579 -21.74 5.28 8.38
N THR A 580 -21.98 6.60 8.48
CA THR A 580 -21.86 7.34 9.74
C THR A 580 -22.96 6.95 10.73
N ARG A 581 -24.18 6.66 10.29
CA ARG A 581 -25.28 6.16 11.11
C ARG A 581 -25.06 4.72 11.54
N LEU A 582 -24.53 3.84 10.68
CA LEU A 582 -24.14 2.48 11.02
C LEU A 582 -22.98 2.46 12.04
N SER A 583 -22.00 3.30 11.84
CA SER A 583 -20.94 3.56 12.83
C SER A 583 -21.50 4.13 14.15
N ARG A 584 -22.54 4.95 14.11
CA ARG A 584 -23.25 5.51 15.28
C ARG A 584 -24.29 4.56 15.85
N ALA A 585 -24.98 3.76 15.04
CA ALA A 585 -25.95 2.75 15.50
C ALA A 585 -25.27 1.61 16.23
N ALA A 586 -24.06 1.22 15.80
CA ALA A 586 -23.19 0.36 16.58
C ALA A 586 -22.77 0.98 17.95
N ARG A 587 -23.07 2.26 18.18
CA ARG A 587 -22.87 2.98 19.46
C ARG A 587 -24.08 2.95 20.38
N ARG A 588 -25.28 2.48 19.93
CA ARG A 588 -26.45 2.36 20.82
C ARG A 588 -26.45 0.96 21.44
N PRO A 589 -26.48 0.84 22.78
CA PRO A 589 -26.74 -0.45 23.41
C PRO A 589 -28.16 -0.91 23.06
N HIS A 590 -28.31 -2.16 22.70
CA HIS A 590 -29.60 -2.88 22.73
C HIS A 590 -30.00 -3.14 24.15
#